data_7b20574f8c0418930d6d18aacf206832
#
_entry.id   7b20574f8c0418930d6d18aacf206832
#
_cell.length_a   1.000
_cell.length_b   1.000
_cell.length_c   1.000
_cell.angle_alpha   90.00
_cell.angle_beta   90.00
_cell.angle_gamma   90.00
#
_symmetry.space_group_name_H-M   'P 1'
#
loop_
_entity.id
_entity.type
_entity.pdbx_description
1 polymer ?
#
loop_
_entity_poly.entity_id
_entity_poly.type
_entity_poly.pdbx_seq_one_letter_code
_entity_poly.pdbx_strand_id
1 'polypeptide(L)'
;MAHPSDPSAPKPASFHGEVWTDGRGYATVRLPAEADQLLPPLDYELRDLEPPSTARITAELQQSRFTIATDQPHVKVAWRISGRLATDRIDK
;
A
#
# COMPACT_ATOMS: atom_id res chain seq x y z
N MET A 1 31.86 -10.82 -10.15
CA MET A 1 31.10 -10.61 -9.03
C MET A 1 29.70 -10.07 -9.30
N ALA A 2 28.76 -10.67 -8.72
CA ALA A 2 27.40 -10.21 -8.92
C ALA A 2 27.19 -8.89 -8.20
N HIS A 3 26.51 -8.04 -8.80
CA HIS A 3 26.15 -6.78 -8.19
C HIS A 3 24.92 -6.96 -7.36
N PRO A 4 24.92 -6.41 -6.18
CA PRO A 4 23.70 -6.45 -5.38
C PRO A 4 22.58 -5.68 -6.04
N SER A 5 22.92 -4.75 -6.91
CA SER A 5 21.88 -4.01 -7.59
C SER A 5 22.06 -4.12 -9.07
N ASP A 6 21.08 -4.67 -9.71
CA ASP A 6 20.99 -4.69 -11.16
C ASP A 6 20.13 -3.51 -11.58
N PRO A 7 20.66 -2.51 -12.27
CA PRO A 7 19.85 -1.33 -12.58
C PRO A 7 18.64 -1.62 -13.44
N SER A 8 18.63 -2.78 -14.12
CA SER A 8 17.47 -3.12 -14.93
C SER A 8 16.43 -3.94 -14.16
N ALA A 9 16.72 -4.30 -12.93
CA ALA A 9 15.80 -5.12 -12.16
C ALA A 9 14.87 -4.24 -11.33
N PRO A 10 13.58 -4.64 -11.17
CA PRO A 10 12.70 -3.92 -10.29
C PRO A 10 13.21 -3.95 -8.86
N LYS A 11 12.97 -2.88 -8.13
CA LYS A 11 13.40 -2.76 -6.75
C LYS A 11 12.22 -2.97 -5.83
N PRO A 12 12.41 -3.72 -4.73
CA PRO A 12 11.34 -3.81 -3.76
C PRO A 12 11.08 -2.46 -3.13
N ALA A 13 9.84 -2.18 -2.87
CA ALA A 13 9.44 -0.93 -2.26
C ALA A 13 8.20 -1.16 -1.44
N SER A 14 8.07 -0.43 -0.36
CA SER A 14 6.90 -0.51 0.47
C SER A 14 6.57 0.86 1.03
N PHE A 15 5.28 1.03 1.31
CA PHE A 15 4.77 2.21 1.98
C PHE A 15 3.94 1.74 3.14
N HIS A 16 3.92 2.47 4.24
CA HIS A 16 3.19 2.04 5.42
C HIS A 16 2.72 3.26 6.20
N GLY A 17 1.76 3.01 7.08
CA GLY A 17 1.23 4.06 7.90
C GLY A 17 0.08 3.55 8.73
N GLU A 18 -0.65 4.50 9.31
CA GLU A 18 -1.82 4.20 10.12
C GLU A 18 -2.92 5.16 9.72
N VAL A 19 -4.16 4.68 9.81
CA VAL A 19 -5.30 5.49 9.45
C VAL A 19 -6.49 5.07 10.31
N TRP A 20 -7.39 6.02 10.56
CA TRP A 20 -8.65 5.73 11.25
C TRP A 20 -9.77 5.65 10.25
N THR A 21 -10.59 4.60 10.33
CA THR A 21 -11.78 4.54 9.51
C THR A 21 -12.82 5.50 10.08
N ASP A 22 -13.76 5.88 9.22
CA ASP A 22 -14.80 6.83 9.59
C ASP A 22 -15.99 6.12 10.22
N GLY A 23 -17.10 6.84 10.38
CA GLY A 23 -18.28 6.29 10.98
C GLY A 23 -18.93 5.17 10.19
N ARG A 24 -18.54 5.00 8.93
CA ARG A 24 -19.00 3.90 8.10
C ARG A 24 -18.00 2.77 8.02
N GLY A 25 -16.84 2.93 8.67
CA GLY A 25 -15.80 1.93 8.60
C GLY A 25 -14.93 2.03 7.37
N TYR A 26 -14.84 3.18 6.72
CA TYR A 26 -14.02 3.36 5.53
C TYR A 26 -12.92 4.37 5.77
N ALA A 27 -11.80 4.16 5.10
CA ALA A 27 -10.71 5.11 5.10
C ALA A 27 -10.02 5.06 3.74
N THR A 28 -9.73 6.21 3.17
CA THR A 28 -8.96 6.31 1.94
C THR A 28 -7.56 6.74 2.32
N VAL A 29 -6.57 5.95 1.93
CA VAL A 29 -5.18 6.22 2.20
C VAL A 29 -4.56 6.81 0.95
N ARG A 30 -3.88 7.95 1.11
CA ARG A 30 -3.19 8.60 0.02
C ARG A 30 -1.70 8.39 0.16
N LEU A 31 -1.07 8.07 -0.96
CA LEU A 31 0.35 7.78 -1.01
C LEU A 31 1.06 8.79 -1.90
N PRO A 32 2.38 8.87 -1.79
CA PRO A 32 3.13 9.68 -2.76
C PRO A 32 2.88 9.17 -4.17
N ALA A 33 3.03 10.06 -5.14
CA ALA A 33 2.76 9.70 -6.52
C ALA A 33 3.60 8.53 -7.01
N GLU A 34 4.79 8.35 -6.46
CA GLU A 34 5.64 7.24 -6.88
C GLU A 34 5.02 5.88 -6.57
N ALA A 35 4.04 5.83 -5.68
CA ALA A 35 3.38 4.56 -5.40
C ALA A 35 2.65 4.00 -6.62
N ASP A 36 2.26 4.86 -7.55
CA ASP A 36 1.62 4.40 -8.77
C ASP A 36 2.56 3.65 -9.68
N GLN A 37 3.85 3.71 -9.42
CA GLN A 37 4.84 2.99 -10.19
C GLN A 37 5.08 1.59 -9.67
N LEU A 38 4.41 1.20 -8.60
CA LEU A 38 4.52 -0.16 -8.11
C LEU A 38 3.95 -1.13 -9.12
N LEU A 39 4.68 -2.20 -9.35
CA LEU A 39 4.27 -3.22 -10.31
C LEU A 39 3.41 -4.27 -9.64
N PRO A 40 2.31 -4.69 -10.25
CA PRO A 40 1.51 -5.77 -9.69
C PRO A 40 2.24 -7.10 -9.82
N PRO A 41 1.93 -8.08 -8.99
CA PRO A 41 0.93 -7.99 -7.93
C PRO A 41 1.45 -7.22 -6.74
N LEU A 42 0.53 -6.59 -6.03
CA LEU A 42 0.86 -5.83 -4.84
C LEU A 42 0.43 -6.62 -3.61
N ASP A 43 1.23 -6.49 -2.55
CA ASP A 43 0.89 -7.09 -1.28
C ASP A 43 0.32 -6.01 -0.37
N TYR A 44 -0.84 -6.29 0.18
CA TYR A 44 -1.46 -5.41 1.15
C TYR A 44 -1.49 -6.12 2.49
N GLU A 45 -0.99 -5.44 3.52
CA GLU A 45 -1.05 -5.96 4.87
C GLU A 45 -1.85 -4.97 5.71
N LEU A 46 -2.81 -5.50 6.44
CA LEU A 46 -3.66 -4.69 7.28
C LEU A 46 -3.67 -5.29 8.68
N ARG A 47 -3.56 -4.44 9.68
CA ARG A 47 -3.63 -4.87 11.06
C ARG A 47 -4.56 -3.92 11.81
N ASP A 48 -5.62 -4.47 12.36
CA ASP A 48 -6.54 -3.70 13.17
C ASP A 48 -5.89 -3.47 14.52
N LEU A 49 -5.75 -2.21 14.89
CA LEU A 49 -5.08 -1.87 16.14
C LEU A 49 -6.08 -1.69 17.27
N GLU A 50 -7.12 -0.91 17.04
CA GLU A 50 -8.14 -0.68 18.06
C GLU A 50 -9.29 0.08 17.46
N PRO A 51 -10.53 -0.29 17.80
CA PRO A 51 -10.87 -1.52 18.51
C PRO A 51 -10.71 -2.73 17.59
N PRO A 52 -10.77 -3.94 18.13
CA PRO A 52 -10.68 -5.13 17.28
C PRO A 52 -11.77 -5.13 16.21
N SER A 53 -11.35 -5.48 15.00
CA SER A 53 -12.23 -5.49 13.85
C SER A 53 -11.55 -6.29 12.76
N THR A 54 -12.19 -6.43 11.63
CA THR A 54 -11.58 -7.03 10.46
C THR A 54 -11.45 -5.98 9.38
N ALA A 55 -10.23 -5.74 8.94
CA ALA A 55 -9.97 -4.76 7.90
C ALA A 55 -9.72 -5.47 6.57
N ARG A 56 -10.16 -4.83 5.49
CA ARG A 56 -9.95 -5.37 4.16
C ARG A 56 -9.80 -4.22 3.17
N ILE A 57 -9.23 -4.55 2.02
CA ILE A 57 -9.08 -3.59 0.93
C ILE A 57 -10.35 -3.66 0.08
N THR A 58 -11.03 -2.53 -0.07
CA THR A 58 -12.23 -2.46 -0.90
C THR A 58 -11.96 -1.77 -2.23
N ALA A 59 -10.91 -0.98 -2.32
CA ALA A 59 -10.48 -0.39 -3.58
C ALA A 59 -8.98 -0.44 -3.62
N GLU A 60 -8.44 -1.12 -4.61
CA GLU A 60 -7.00 -1.31 -4.73
C GLU A 60 -6.33 -0.03 -5.18
N LEU A 61 -5.01 0.00 -5.06
CA LEU A 61 -4.24 1.19 -5.37
C LEU A 61 -4.51 1.68 -6.77
N GLN A 62 -4.91 2.93 -6.86
CA GLN A 62 -5.19 3.60 -8.11
C GLN A 62 -5.07 5.09 -7.86
N GLN A 63 -4.34 5.77 -8.71
CA GLN A 63 -4.14 7.22 -8.57
C GLN A 63 -3.58 7.58 -7.19
N SER A 64 -2.62 6.77 -6.75
CA SER A 64 -1.89 6.96 -5.48
C SER A 64 -2.77 6.87 -4.25
N ARG A 65 -3.86 6.09 -4.31
CA ARG A 65 -4.71 5.91 -3.14
C ARG A 65 -5.40 4.56 -3.18
N PHE A 66 -5.74 4.08 -2.00
CA PHE A 66 -6.51 2.85 -1.88
C PHE A 66 -7.47 3.01 -0.70
N THR A 67 -8.47 2.15 -0.63
CA THR A 67 -9.51 2.26 0.39
C THR A 67 -9.54 1.02 1.26
N ILE A 68 -9.62 1.25 2.55
CA ILE A 68 -9.74 0.21 3.57
C ILE A 68 -11.15 0.27 4.14
N ALA A 69 -11.73 -0.90 4.42
CA ALA A 69 -12.99 -0.98 5.14
C ALA A 69 -12.80 -1.87 6.35
N THR A 70 -13.47 -1.51 7.43
CA THR A 70 -13.48 -2.31 8.66
C THR A 70 -14.91 -2.65 9.02
N ASP A 71 -15.06 -3.74 9.78
CA ASP A 71 -16.40 -4.16 10.22
C ASP A 71 -17.01 -3.20 11.23
N GLN A 72 -16.16 -2.52 11.99
CA GLN A 72 -16.59 -1.57 12.99
C GLN A 72 -16.23 -0.17 12.55
N PRO A 73 -16.96 0.85 12.99
CA PRO A 73 -16.59 2.23 12.69
C PRO A 73 -15.41 2.67 13.56
N HIS A 74 -14.69 3.68 13.08
CA HIS A 74 -13.66 4.35 13.85
C HIS A 74 -12.60 3.39 14.36
N VAL A 75 -12.08 2.57 13.45
CA VAL A 75 -11.03 1.60 13.76
C VAL A 75 -9.70 2.15 13.29
N LYS A 76 -8.68 2.02 14.14
CA LYS A 76 -7.33 2.37 13.74
C LYS A 76 -6.69 1.18 13.06
N VAL A 77 -6.21 1.38 11.86
CA VAL A 77 -5.64 0.32 11.04
C VAL A 77 -4.23 0.68 10.66
N ALA A 78 -3.29 -0.21 10.95
CA ALA A 78 -1.94 -0.10 10.40
C ALA A 78 -1.95 -0.79 9.05
N TRP A 79 -1.39 -0.14 8.06
CA TRP A 79 -1.39 -0.67 6.71
C TRP A 79 0.00 -0.65 6.14
N ARG A 80 0.24 -1.57 5.23
CA ARG A 80 1.45 -1.61 4.44
C ARG A 80 1.09 -2.08 3.04
N ILE A 81 1.63 -1.41 2.06
CA ILE A 81 1.51 -1.84 0.68
C ILE A 81 2.93 -2.04 0.15
N SER A 82 3.18 -3.18 -0.48
CA SER A 82 4.49 -3.48 -1.01
C SER A 82 4.39 -4.04 -2.40
N GLY A 83 5.44 -3.84 -3.14
CA GLY A 83 5.55 -4.32 -4.50
C GLY A 83 6.93 -4.02 -5.01
N ARG A 84 7.07 -3.89 -6.30
CA ARG A 84 8.33 -3.56 -6.93
C ARG A 84 8.15 -2.34 -7.78
N LEU A 85 9.11 -1.42 -7.68
CA LEU A 85 9.15 -0.28 -8.57
C LEU A 85 9.89 -0.67 -9.83
N ALA A 86 9.36 -0.25 -10.97
CA ALA A 86 10.08 -0.40 -12.21
C ALA A 86 11.32 0.46 -12.13
N THR A 87 12.47 -0.08 -12.51
CA THR A 87 13.65 0.75 -12.59
C THR A 87 13.52 1.63 -13.80
N ASP A 88 13.97 2.81 -13.60
CA ASP A 88 13.95 3.77 -14.66
C ASP A 88 15.01 3.41 -15.67
N ARG A 89 14.73 3.30 -16.87
CA ARG A 89 15.69 3.00 -17.79
C ARG A 89 15.63 3.66 -18.96
N ILE A 90 15.80 3.79 -19.17
CA ILE A 90 15.55 4.37 -20.01
C ILE A 90 15.89 4.30 -21.03
N ASP A 91 15.88 3.86 -20.97
CA ASP A 91 16.19 3.76 -21.60
C ASP A 91 16.38 3.84 -22.35
N LYS A 92 16.40 3.90 -22.50
CA LYS A 92 16.52 3.87 -22.95
C LYS A 92 16.72 3.81 -23.24
#